data_247f13eacaa869abc3c118de9b611f3b
#
_entry.id   247f13eacaa869abc3c118de9b611f3b
#
_cell.length_a   1.000
_cell.length_b   1.000
_cell.length_c   1.000
_cell.angle_alpha   90.00
_cell.angle_beta   90.00
_cell.angle_gamma   90.00
#
_symmetry.space_group_name_H-M   'P 1'
#
loop_
_entity.id
_entity.type
_entity.pdbx_description
1 polymer ?
#
loop_
_entity_poly.entity_id
_entity_poly.type
_entity_poly.pdbx_seq_one_letter_code
_entity_poly.pdbx_strand_id
1 'polypeptide(L)'
;SWNLTGLWDSTEYSVAIRCISVVSIFWSEWSRAKTASTEEKAPSEKVDLWRVIESSHSAGSRSVHLMWKPLNRFPPSGRILGYKIQYFPENNAALKMTSTSTDTKIVLLLNKEAYIISVTAYNSAGNSPEAILRIPSPDEKTPQIIGTVKTFTTNEEVVVDWVASEPEVTEYVVEWYEELETDPFSRSWQYVSNSTNWKTNKRNFKPFICYNISVYPLYGNKVAAPYSIQSYVQEKKPSEGPVADTDIPGKNEVTIKWKEIAKDKRNGFIRNYTIFYKPEDGKELNETVNSDVLQYRLKSLQANTQYTVYIMASNEAGGTTGEPKTFKTLKF
;
A
#
# COMPACT_ATOMS: atom_id res chain seq x y z
N SER A 1 -3.64 -39.19 -41.87
CA SER A 1 -3.47 -37.94 -41.13
C SER A 1 -4.14 -38.04 -39.75
N TRP A 2 -3.54 -37.48 -38.77
CA TRP A 2 -4.07 -37.44 -37.42
C TRP A 2 -4.00 -36.01 -36.88
N ASN A 3 -5.08 -35.55 -36.25
CA ASN A 3 -5.16 -34.21 -35.69
C ASN A 3 -4.88 -34.26 -34.19
N LEU A 4 -3.91 -33.47 -33.73
CA LEU A 4 -3.68 -33.22 -32.34
C LEU A 4 -4.68 -32.17 -31.85
N THR A 5 -5.38 -32.47 -30.77
CA THR A 5 -6.37 -31.58 -30.16
C THR A 5 -6.02 -31.36 -28.68
N GLY A 6 -6.62 -30.36 -28.09
CA GLY A 6 -6.35 -30.02 -26.65
C GLY A 6 -5.00 -29.32 -26.42
N LEU A 7 -4.43 -28.75 -27.48
CA LEU A 7 -3.20 -27.95 -27.38
C LEU A 7 -3.51 -26.54 -26.85
N TRP A 8 -2.58 -25.99 -26.13
CA TRP A 8 -2.66 -24.60 -25.67
C TRP A 8 -2.35 -23.63 -26.82
N ASP A 9 -2.95 -22.47 -26.80
CA ASP A 9 -2.69 -21.39 -27.72
C ASP A 9 -1.27 -20.83 -27.54
N SER A 10 -0.69 -20.22 -28.57
CA SER A 10 0.64 -19.56 -28.54
C SER A 10 1.75 -20.40 -27.91
N THR A 11 1.73 -21.70 -28.16
CA THR A 11 2.66 -22.65 -27.54
C THR A 11 3.42 -23.42 -28.61
N GLU A 12 4.75 -23.49 -28.45
CA GLU A 12 5.59 -24.30 -29.32
C GLU A 12 5.57 -25.76 -28.86
N TYR A 13 5.27 -26.65 -29.76
CA TYR A 13 5.24 -28.07 -29.55
C TYR A 13 6.29 -28.78 -30.42
N SER A 14 6.96 -29.76 -29.82
CA SER A 14 7.81 -30.71 -30.54
C SER A 14 7.08 -32.04 -30.67
N VAL A 15 6.86 -32.48 -31.87
CA VAL A 15 6.07 -33.68 -32.16
C VAL A 15 6.93 -34.71 -32.85
N ALA A 16 6.93 -35.92 -32.31
CA ALA A 16 7.52 -37.11 -32.94
C ALA A 16 6.51 -38.26 -32.89
N ILE A 17 6.60 -39.18 -33.82
CA ILE A 17 5.73 -40.34 -33.89
C ILE A 17 6.54 -41.65 -33.93
N ARG A 18 5.95 -42.68 -33.41
CA ARG A 18 6.42 -44.05 -33.58
C ARG A 18 5.25 -44.97 -33.87
N CYS A 19 5.49 -46.13 -34.43
CA CYS A 19 4.46 -47.08 -34.75
C CYS A 19 4.74 -48.46 -34.22
N ILE A 20 3.70 -49.23 -34.08
CA ILE A 20 3.78 -50.66 -33.70
C ILE A 20 2.92 -51.43 -34.69
N SER A 21 3.46 -52.53 -35.16
CA SER A 21 2.68 -53.51 -35.99
C SER A 21 1.76 -54.31 -35.08
N VAL A 22 0.57 -54.69 -35.59
CA VAL A 22 -0.39 -55.55 -34.89
C VAL A 22 0.15 -56.91 -34.49
N VAL A 23 1.22 -57.32 -35.13
CA VAL A 23 1.87 -58.63 -34.86
C VAL A 23 3.20 -58.52 -34.09
N SER A 24 3.62 -57.29 -33.75
CA SER A 24 4.88 -57.04 -33.03
C SER A 24 4.60 -56.55 -31.63
N ILE A 25 5.46 -56.96 -30.71
CA ILE A 25 5.47 -56.44 -29.32
C ILE A 25 6.40 -55.22 -29.15
N PHE A 26 7.14 -54.88 -30.22
CA PHE A 26 8.12 -53.80 -30.17
C PHE A 26 7.65 -52.62 -30.98
N TRP A 27 7.88 -51.44 -30.40
CA TRP A 27 7.67 -50.15 -31.10
C TRP A 27 8.82 -49.85 -32.07
N SER A 28 8.52 -49.16 -33.15
CA SER A 28 9.57 -48.58 -34.00
C SER A 28 10.38 -47.53 -33.24
N GLU A 29 11.54 -47.17 -33.75
CA GLU A 29 12.22 -45.96 -33.32
C GLU A 29 11.31 -44.74 -33.53
N TRP A 30 11.56 -43.69 -32.73
CA TRP A 30 10.87 -42.43 -32.90
C TRP A 30 11.26 -41.76 -34.21
N SER A 31 10.30 -41.14 -34.91
CA SER A 31 10.59 -40.27 -36.01
C SER A 31 11.42 -39.05 -35.56
N ARG A 32 12.04 -38.40 -36.51
CA ARG A 32 12.63 -37.08 -36.26
C ARG A 32 11.53 -36.13 -35.78
N ALA A 33 11.80 -35.43 -34.64
CA ALA A 33 10.87 -34.45 -34.12
C ALA A 33 10.71 -33.26 -35.06
N LYS A 34 9.48 -32.78 -35.20
CA LYS A 34 9.15 -31.51 -35.85
C LYS A 34 8.58 -30.56 -34.82
N THR A 35 8.98 -29.29 -34.90
CA THR A 35 8.43 -28.23 -34.05
C THR A 35 7.42 -27.40 -34.86
N ALA A 36 6.36 -27.01 -34.19
CA ALA A 36 5.35 -26.08 -34.68
C ALA A 36 4.71 -25.34 -33.51
N SER A 37 4.33 -24.11 -33.74
CA SER A 37 3.63 -23.29 -32.76
C SER A 37 2.15 -23.16 -33.10
N THR A 38 1.31 -23.25 -32.08
CA THR A 38 -0.09 -22.93 -32.21
C THR A 38 -0.30 -21.42 -32.36
N GLU A 39 -1.40 -21.02 -32.94
CA GLU A 39 -1.75 -19.61 -33.14
C GLU A 39 -2.06 -18.92 -31.80
N GLU A 40 -1.89 -17.60 -31.77
CA GLU A 40 -2.33 -16.77 -30.68
C GLU A 40 -3.84 -16.69 -30.60
N LYS A 41 -4.36 -16.47 -29.41
CA LYS A 41 -5.76 -16.19 -29.12
C LYS A 41 -5.87 -14.86 -28.37
N ALA A 42 -6.95 -14.14 -28.58
CA ALA A 42 -7.22 -12.92 -27.82
C ALA A 42 -7.22 -13.23 -26.32
N PRO A 43 -6.65 -12.34 -25.46
CA PRO A 43 -6.65 -12.55 -24.02
C PRO A 43 -8.08 -12.70 -23.48
N SER A 44 -8.33 -13.73 -22.68
CA SER A 44 -9.68 -14.06 -22.17
C SER A 44 -10.05 -13.33 -20.89
N GLU A 45 -9.06 -12.77 -20.19
CA GLU A 45 -9.26 -12.11 -18.91
C GLU A 45 -9.01 -10.62 -19.00
N LYS A 46 -9.80 -9.85 -18.23
CA LYS A 46 -9.58 -8.42 -18.06
C LYS A 46 -8.36 -8.15 -17.17
N VAL A 47 -7.71 -7.00 -17.39
CA VAL A 47 -6.63 -6.54 -16.54
C VAL A 47 -7.14 -6.22 -15.12
N ASP A 48 -6.30 -6.40 -14.14
CA ASP A 48 -6.54 -5.98 -12.75
C ASP A 48 -6.16 -4.51 -12.62
N LEU A 49 -7.16 -3.63 -12.59
CA LEU A 49 -7.05 -2.18 -12.73
C LEU A 49 -7.27 -1.47 -11.39
N TRP A 50 -6.40 -0.51 -11.08
CA TRP A 50 -6.56 0.37 -9.94
C TRP A 50 -6.11 1.80 -10.26
N ARG A 51 -6.32 2.71 -9.32
CA ARG A 51 -6.06 4.13 -9.51
C ARG A 51 -5.61 4.83 -8.24
N VAL A 52 -4.88 5.92 -8.40
CA VAL A 52 -4.64 6.94 -7.37
C VAL A 52 -5.11 8.29 -7.92
N ILE A 53 -5.98 8.94 -7.18
CA ILE A 53 -6.53 10.25 -7.56
C ILE A 53 -5.78 11.30 -6.76
N GLU A 54 -5.10 12.21 -7.44
CA GLU A 54 -4.47 13.37 -6.83
C GLU A 54 -5.34 14.60 -7.05
N SER A 55 -5.62 15.31 -5.95
CA SER A 55 -6.26 16.62 -6.04
C SER A 55 -5.28 17.61 -6.69
N SER A 56 -5.73 18.28 -7.72
CA SER A 56 -4.93 19.28 -8.43
C SER A 56 -4.85 20.57 -7.62
N HIS A 57 -3.68 21.20 -7.65
CA HIS A 57 -3.44 22.53 -7.10
C HIS A 57 -3.92 23.66 -8.04
N SER A 58 -4.28 23.35 -9.28
CA SER A 58 -4.83 24.29 -10.24
C SER A 58 -6.35 24.15 -10.35
N ALA A 59 -7.05 25.30 -10.37
CA ALA A 59 -8.50 25.32 -10.48
C ALA A 59 -8.96 24.66 -11.79
N GLY A 60 -9.49 23.45 -11.72
CA GLY A 60 -10.22 22.84 -12.80
C GLY A 60 -9.72 21.48 -13.32
N SER A 61 -8.51 21.03 -13.00
CA SER A 61 -7.99 19.73 -13.42
C SER A 61 -7.46 18.91 -12.26
N ARG A 62 -7.42 17.60 -12.43
CA ARG A 62 -6.85 16.64 -11.47
C ARG A 62 -6.11 15.55 -12.20
N SER A 63 -5.11 14.98 -11.56
CA SER A 63 -4.35 13.84 -12.08
C SER A 63 -4.91 12.53 -11.56
N VAL A 64 -5.15 11.58 -12.44
CA VAL A 64 -5.48 10.21 -12.09
C VAL A 64 -4.37 9.30 -12.59
N HIS A 65 -3.73 8.64 -11.65
CA HIS A 65 -2.69 7.66 -11.91
C HIS A 65 -3.35 6.29 -12.04
N LEU A 66 -3.47 5.79 -13.26
CA LEU A 66 -3.97 4.45 -13.53
C LEU A 66 -2.83 3.47 -13.55
N MET A 67 -3.06 2.31 -12.95
CA MET A 67 -2.13 1.20 -12.94
C MET A 67 -2.87 -0.12 -13.05
N TRP A 68 -2.24 -1.10 -13.66
CA TRP A 68 -2.82 -2.43 -13.80
C TRP A 68 -1.73 -3.49 -13.76
N LYS A 69 -2.14 -4.70 -13.44
CA LYS A 69 -1.25 -5.85 -13.41
C LYS A 69 -1.17 -6.46 -14.81
N PRO A 70 0.03 -6.86 -15.27
CA PRO A 70 0.18 -7.52 -16.56
C PRO A 70 -0.57 -8.84 -16.59
N LEU A 71 -1.10 -9.21 -17.79
CA LEU A 71 -1.74 -10.49 -18.03
C LEU A 71 -0.70 -11.56 -18.38
N ASN A 72 -0.03 -12.09 -17.39
CA ASN A 72 0.96 -13.17 -17.53
C ASN A 72 0.41 -14.46 -16.92
N ARG A 73 -0.73 -14.93 -17.43
CA ARG A 73 -1.39 -16.10 -16.89
C ARG A 73 -1.23 -17.31 -17.78
N PHE A 74 -1.22 -18.47 -17.15
CA PHE A 74 -1.27 -19.75 -17.80
C PHE A 74 -2.74 -20.27 -17.82
N PRO A 75 -3.26 -20.81 -18.93
CA PRO A 75 -2.57 -21.07 -20.21
C PRO A 75 -2.25 -19.78 -20.98
N PRO A 76 -1.15 -19.78 -21.77
CA PRO A 76 -0.77 -18.62 -22.56
C PRO A 76 -1.78 -18.38 -23.68
N SER A 77 -2.09 -17.13 -23.97
CA SER A 77 -2.95 -16.74 -25.11
C SER A 77 -2.17 -16.07 -26.24
N GLY A 78 -1.00 -15.56 -25.92
CA GLY A 78 -0.14 -14.86 -26.85
C GLY A 78 0.63 -13.72 -26.16
N ARG A 79 1.47 -13.06 -26.92
CA ARG A 79 2.25 -11.92 -26.43
C ARG A 79 1.39 -10.67 -26.39
N ILE A 80 1.27 -10.04 -25.25
CA ILE A 80 0.61 -8.74 -25.13
C ILE A 80 1.45 -7.68 -25.86
N LEU A 81 0.85 -7.00 -26.83
CA LEU A 81 1.48 -5.95 -27.63
C LEU A 81 1.31 -4.58 -26.99
N GLY A 82 0.26 -4.38 -26.23
CA GLY A 82 -0.01 -3.13 -25.55
C GLY A 82 -1.39 -3.11 -24.89
N TYR A 83 -1.74 -1.92 -24.44
CA TYR A 83 -2.99 -1.65 -23.73
C TYR A 83 -3.66 -0.43 -24.36
N LYS A 84 -4.98 -0.49 -24.47
CA LYS A 84 -5.82 0.58 -24.95
C LYS A 84 -6.60 1.16 -23.78
N ILE A 85 -6.44 2.44 -23.52
CA ILE A 85 -7.11 3.17 -22.46
C ILE A 85 -8.16 4.08 -23.10
N GLN A 86 -9.41 3.94 -22.70
CA GLN A 86 -10.51 4.78 -23.14
C GLN A 86 -11.15 5.44 -21.92
N TYR A 87 -11.46 6.71 -22.03
CA TYR A 87 -12.09 7.44 -20.94
C TYR A 87 -12.97 8.58 -21.46
N PHE A 88 -14.05 8.83 -20.75
CA PHE A 88 -15.01 9.88 -21.11
C PHE A 88 -15.74 10.37 -19.86
N PRO A 89 -16.22 11.63 -19.86
CA PRO A 89 -17.12 12.11 -18.82
C PRO A 89 -18.38 11.26 -18.77
N GLU A 90 -18.80 10.84 -17.57
CA GLU A 90 -19.93 9.90 -17.38
C GLU A 90 -21.21 10.36 -18.07
N ASN A 91 -21.47 11.68 -18.08
CA ASN A 91 -22.65 12.27 -18.68
C ASN A 91 -22.51 12.61 -20.17
N ASN A 92 -21.34 12.38 -20.76
CA ASN A 92 -21.10 12.70 -22.17
C ASN A 92 -20.13 11.72 -22.84
N ALA A 93 -20.65 10.57 -23.23
CA ALA A 93 -19.87 9.54 -23.91
C ALA A 93 -19.36 9.98 -25.30
N ALA A 94 -19.90 11.05 -25.89
CA ALA A 94 -19.43 11.59 -27.16
C ALA A 94 -18.01 12.20 -27.05
N LEU A 95 -17.59 12.59 -25.85
CA LEU A 95 -16.24 13.11 -25.57
C LEU A 95 -15.23 11.98 -25.26
N LYS A 96 -15.41 10.81 -25.80
CA LYS A 96 -14.52 9.68 -25.58
C LYS A 96 -13.12 9.93 -26.11
N MET A 97 -12.16 9.80 -25.24
CA MET A 97 -10.74 9.87 -25.54
C MET A 97 -10.10 8.49 -25.49
N THR A 98 -9.09 8.28 -26.33
CA THR A 98 -8.36 7.01 -26.43
C THR A 98 -6.88 7.28 -26.36
N SER A 99 -6.18 6.52 -25.53
CA SER A 99 -4.73 6.47 -25.45
C SER A 99 -4.26 5.01 -25.53
N THR A 100 -3.02 4.81 -25.92
CA THR A 100 -2.37 3.50 -25.93
C THR A 100 -1.10 3.55 -25.10
N SER A 101 -0.73 2.43 -24.48
CA SER A 101 0.48 2.28 -23.72
C SER A 101 1.06 0.88 -23.89
N THR A 102 2.37 0.77 -23.87
CA THR A 102 3.07 -0.52 -23.76
C THR A 102 3.45 -0.81 -22.29
N ASP A 103 3.35 0.20 -21.43
CA ASP A 103 3.55 0.09 -19.98
C ASP A 103 2.22 -0.23 -19.29
N THR A 104 2.29 -0.65 -18.03
CA THR A 104 1.14 -0.99 -17.18
C THR A 104 0.66 0.16 -16.32
N LYS A 105 0.97 1.38 -16.69
CA LYS A 105 0.61 2.61 -15.98
C LYS A 105 0.48 3.79 -16.92
N ILE A 106 -0.36 4.74 -16.56
CA ILE A 106 -0.54 6.00 -17.28
C ILE A 106 -1.11 7.07 -16.34
N VAL A 107 -0.76 8.32 -16.58
CA VAL A 107 -1.37 9.48 -15.92
C VAL A 107 -2.39 10.11 -16.84
N LEU A 108 -3.61 10.28 -16.36
CA LEU A 108 -4.68 11.00 -17.04
C LEU A 108 -4.95 12.34 -16.35
N LEU A 109 -5.05 13.40 -17.15
CA LEU A 109 -5.53 14.69 -16.69
C LEU A 109 -7.03 14.77 -16.95
N LEU A 110 -7.81 14.85 -15.88
CA LEU A 110 -9.27 14.91 -15.94
C LEU A 110 -9.76 16.25 -15.38
N ASN A 111 -10.93 16.67 -15.83
CA ASN A 111 -11.63 17.82 -15.23
C ASN A 111 -12.40 17.39 -13.96
N LYS A 112 -13.30 18.25 -13.47
CA LYS A 112 -14.08 18.01 -12.24
C LYS A 112 -15.29 17.09 -12.41
N GLU A 113 -15.55 16.58 -13.61
CA GLU A 113 -16.66 15.65 -13.83
C GLU A 113 -16.29 14.23 -13.37
N ALA A 114 -17.31 13.40 -13.16
CA ALA A 114 -17.12 11.96 -13.01
C ALA A 114 -16.76 11.34 -14.37
N TYR A 115 -15.87 10.37 -14.38
CA TYR A 115 -15.38 9.70 -15.59
C TYR A 115 -15.60 8.20 -15.51
N ILE A 116 -15.83 7.61 -16.67
CA ILE A 116 -15.73 6.17 -16.88
C ILE A 116 -14.44 5.90 -17.65
N ILE A 117 -13.63 5.00 -17.11
CA ILE A 117 -12.34 4.60 -17.70
C ILE A 117 -12.38 3.11 -17.99
N SER A 118 -11.89 2.71 -19.15
CA SER A 118 -11.67 1.30 -19.48
C SER A 118 -10.25 1.05 -19.97
N VAL A 119 -9.71 -0.09 -19.60
CA VAL A 119 -8.40 -0.57 -20.05
C VAL A 119 -8.56 -1.96 -20.65
N THR A 120 -8.02 -2.14 -21.84
CA THR A 120 -8.07 -3.38 -22.63
C THR A 120 -6.66 -3.76 -23.04
N ALA A 121 -6.25 -4.99 -22.75
CA ALA A 121 -5.01 -5.54 -23.30
C ALA A 121 -5.27 -6.10 -24.71
N TYR A 122 -4.29 -6.06 -25.59
CA TYR A 122 -4.41 -6.63 -26.91
C TYR A 122 -3.15 -7.38 -27.36
N ASN A 123 -3.35 -8.37 -28.18
CA ASN A 123 -2.32 -9.08 -28.90
C ASN A 123 -2.66 -9.14 -30.41
N SER A 124 -1.92 -9.91 -31.19
CA SER A 124 -2.17 -10.07 -32.63
C SER A 124 -3.54 -10.68 -32.96
N ALA A 125 -4.13 -11.46 -32.06
CA ALA A 125 -5.39 -12.16 -32.27
C ALA A 125 -6.62 -11.32 -31.83
N GLY A 126 -6.45 -10.30 -30.99
CA GLY A 126 -7.57 -9.45 -30.57
C GLY A 126 -7.41 -8.85 -29.19
N ASN A 127 -8.51 -8.35 -28.67
CA ASN A 127 -8.59 -7.63 -27.40
C ASN A 127 -9.09 -8.51 -26.26
N SER A 128 -8.61 -8.22 -25.05
CA SER A 128 -9.20 -8.74 -23.81
C SER A 128 -10.56 -8.11 -23.53
N PRO A 129 -11.36 -8.67 -22.62
CA PRO A 129 -12.47 -7.94 -22.03
C PRO A 129 -11.99 -6.63 -21.37
N GLU A 130 -12.89 -5.64 -21.33
CA GLU A 130 -12.60 -4.35 -20.71
C GLU A 130 -12.56 -4.46 -19.18
N ALA A 131 -11.52 -3.89 -18.56
CA ALA A 131 -11.55 -3.54 -17.14
C ALA A 131 -12.10 -2.11 -17.03
N ILE A 132 -13.16 -1.93 -16.26
CA ILE A 132 -13.87 -0.65 -16.14
C ILE A 132 -13.71 -0.11 -14.74
N LEU A 133 -13.45 1.17 -14.64
CA LEU A 133 -13.33 1.90 -13.38
C LEU A 133 -14.01 3.25 -13.49
N ARG A 134 -14.82 3.61 -12.50
CA ARG A 134 -15.45 4.90 -12.39
C ARG A 134 -14.63 5.81 -11.47
N ILE A 135 -14.32 7.01 -11.94
CA ILE A 135 -13.68 8.06 -11.15
C ILE A 135 -14.78 9.04 -10.72
N PRO A 136 -15.04 9.23 -9.42
CA PRO A 136 -16.05 10.16 -8.96
C PRO A 136 -15.63 11.61 -9.22
N SER A 137 -16.59 12.52 -9.27
CA SER A 137 -16.28 13.96 -9.21
C SER A 137 -15.71 14.32 -7.83
N PRO A 138 -14.88 15.37 -7.71
CA PRO A 138 -14.27 15.73 -6.42
C PRO A 138 -15.28 16.07 -5.33
N ASP A 139 -16.45 16.59 -5.71
CA ASP A 139 -17.50 17.00 -4.77
C ASP A 139 -18.52 15.90 -4.48
N GLU A 140 -18.34 14.72 -5.05
CA GLU A 140 -19.25 13.59 -4.85
C GLU A 140 -19.11 13.04 -3.44
N LYS A 141 -20.21 13.02 -2.71
CA LYS A 141 -20.27 12.39 -1.38
C LYS A 141 -20.48 10.89 -1.52
N THR A 142 -19.60 10.13 -0.93
CA THR A 142 -19.71 8.66 -0.87
C THR A 142 -20.07 8.23 0.55
N PRO A 143 -20.94 7.20 0.71
CA PRO A 143 -21.31 6.72 2.04
C PRO A 143 -20.10 6.06 2.73
N GLN A 144 -20.07 6.16 4.05
CA GLN A 144 -19.13 5.44 4.90
C GLN A 144 -19.69 4.05 5.20
N ILE A 145 -19.28 3.05 4.43
CA ILE A 145 -19.77 1.67 4.55
C ILE A 145 -18.96 0.87 5.56
N ILE A 146 -17.67 1.15 5.69
CA ILE A 146 -16.78 0.44 6.62
C ILE A 146 -16.80 1.13 7.98
N GLY A 147 -17.17 0.40 9.01
CA GLY A 147 -17.24 0.91 10.38
C GLY A 147 -15.88 0.90 11.09
N THR A 148 -15.14 -0.20 10.96
CA THR A 148 -13.81 -0.36 11.57
C THR A 148 -12.93 -1.28 10.73
N VAL A 149 -11.64 -1.01 10.74
CA VAL A 149 -10.60 -1.89 10.19
C VAL A 149 -9.60 -2.22 11.29
N LYS A 150 -9.25 -3.47 11.42
CA LYS A 150 -8.22 -3.96 12.34
C LYS A 150 -7.18 -4.75 11.58
N THR A 151 -5.94 -4.62 12.01
CA THR A 151 -4.84 -5.41 11.47
C THR A 151 -4.08 -6.09 12.59
N PHE A 152 -3.61 -7.29 12.33
CA PHE A 152 -2.71 -8.02 13.21
C PHE A 152 -1.76 -8.87 12.39
N THR A 153 -0.62 -9.16 12.96
CA THR A 153 0.44 -9.91 12.31
C THR A 153 0.67 -11.21 13.07
N THR A 154 0.67 -12.31 12.36
CA THR A 154 1.12 -13.61 12.84
C THR A 154 2.60 -13.81 12.50
N ASN A 155 3.14 -15.00 12.76
CA ASN A 155 4.52 -15.31 12.39
C ASN A 155 4.79 -15.18 10.88
N GLU A 156 3.82 -15.50 10.04
CA GLU A 156 3.97 -15.59 8.58
C GLU A 156 3.05 -14.67 7.79
N GLU A 157 1.96 -14.21 8.38
CA GLU A 157 0.91 -13.48 7.69
C GLU A 157 0.59 -12.12 8.32
N VAL A 158 0.18 -11.19 7.47
CA VAL A 158 -0.52 -9.97 7.85
C VAL A 158 -2.00 -10.18 7.55
N VAL A 159 -2.84 -9.92 8.53
CA VAL A 159 -4.30 -10.08 8.45
C VAL A 159 -4.96 -8.73 8.63
N VAL A 160 -5.91 -8.41 7.75
CA VAL A 160 -6.74 -7.21 7.82
C VAL A 160 -8.19 -7.65 7.87
N ASP A 161 -8.87 -7.29 8.95
CA ASP A 161 -10.29 -7.56 9.18
C ASP A 161 -11.08 -6.26 9.21
N TRP A 162 -12.26 -6.24 8.62
CA TRP A 162 -13.15 -5.08 8.68
C TRP A 162 -14.59 -5.45 8.91
N VAL A 163 -15.34 -4.47 9.38
CA VAL A 163 -16.79 -4.58 9.60
C VAL A 163 -17.47 -3.65 8.61
N ALA A 164 -18.35 -4.21 7.78
CA ALA A 164 -19.17 -3.44 6.84
C ALA A 164 -20.59 -3.28 7.39
N SER A 165 -21.16 -2.07 7.27
CA SER A 165 -22.53 -1.77 7.70
C SER A 165 -23.58 -2.21 6.68
N GLU A 166 -23.18 -2.38 5.41
CA GLU A 166 -24.09 -2.75 4.33
C GLU A 166 -23.83 -4.21 3.89
N PRO A 167 -24.74 -5.13 4.23
CA PRO A 167 -24.54 -6.56 3.93
C PRO A 167 -24.57 -6.88 2.44
N GLU A 168 -25.11 -6.00 1.61
CA GLU A 168 -25.14 -6.17 0.15
C GLU A 168 -23.80 -5.89 -0.53
N VAL A 169 -22.87 -5.24 0.17
CA VAL A 169 -21.53 -4.99 -0.34
C VAL A 169 -20.67 -6.22 -0.09
N THR A 170 -20.25 -6.86 -1.19
CA THR A 170 -19.48 -8.11 -1.15
C THR A 170 -18.12 -7.99 -1.80
N GLU A 171 -17.82 -6.84 -2.42
CA GLU A 171 -16.58 -6.58 -3.14
C GLU A 171 -15.81 -5.44 -2.48
N TYR A 172 -14.50 -5.64 -2.33
CA TYR A 172 -13.61 -4.65 -1.71
C TYR A 172 -12.29 -4.59 -2.47
N VAL A 173 -11.57 -3.48 -2.29
CA VAL A 173 -10.15 -3.38 -2.64
C VAL A 173 -9.38 -3.05 -1.38
N VAL A 174 -8.36 -3.86 -1.10
CA VAL A 174 -7.35 -3.55 -0.08
C VAL A 174 -6.15 -2.94 -0.79
N GLU A 175 -5.81 -1.72 -0.41
CA GLU A 175 -4.67 -0.96 -0.93
C GLU A 175 -3.67 -0.74 0.19
N TRP A 176 -2.37 -0.90 -0.08
CA TRP A 176 -1.33 -0.61 0.91
C TRP A 176 -0.09 -0.01 0.25
N TYR A 177 0.60 0.83 0.99
CA TYR A 177 1.83 1.47 0.57
C TYR A 177 2.61 2.01 1.76
N GLU A 178 3.91 2.21 1.59
CA GLU A 178 4.75 2.84 2.61
C GLU A 178 4.30 4.30 2.82
N GLU A 179 4.12 4.72 4.08
CA GLU A 179 3.61 6.07 4.42
C GLU A 179 4.43 7.20 3.79
N LEU A 180 5.74 7.03 3.73
CA LEU A 180 6.66 8.05 3.21
C LEU A 180 6.92 7.96 1.71
N GLU A 181 6.34 6.98 1.03
CA GLU A 181 6.46 6.85 -0.41
C GLU A 181 5.63 7.93 -1.11
N THR A 182 6.27 8.67 -2.01
CA THR A 182 5.64 9.80 -2.73
C THR A 182 5.19 9.44 -4.14
N ASP A 183 5.68 8.35 -4.72
CA ASP A 183 5.28 7.90 -6.05
C ASP A 183 3.89 7.25 -6.01
N PRO A 184 2.86 7.83 -6.66
CA PRO A 184 1.53 7.24 -6.69
C PRO A 184 1.48 5.84 -7.30
N PHE A 185 2.42 5.49 -8.17
CA PHE A 185 2.50 4.16 -8.79
C PHE A 185 3.11 3.08 -7.88
N SER A 186 3.60 3.45 -6.71
CA SER A 186 4.12 2.49 -5.71
C SER A 186 3.03 1.86 -4.84
N ARG A 187 1.76 2.04 -5.18
CA ARG A 187 0.63 1.39 -4.52
C ARG A 187 0.60 -0.10 -4.83
N SER A 188 0.28 -0.90 -3.82
CA SER A 188 -0.11 -2.30 -3.98
C SER A 188 -1.60 -2.43 -3.66
N TRP A 189 -2.29 -3.31 -4.36
CA TRP A 189 -3.72 -3.53 -4.14
C TRP A 189 -4.12 -4.96 -4.41
N GLN A 190 -5.24 -5.36 -3.85
CA GLN A 190 -5.89 -6.63 -4.14
C GLN A 190 -7.39 -6.50 -4.02
N TYR A 191 -8.10 -7.03 -5.01
CA TYR A 191 -9.56 -7.20 -4.96
C TYR A 191 -9.91 -8.38 -4.07
N VAL A 192 -10.92 -8.19 -3.21
CA VAL A 192 -11.41 -9.19 -2.27
C VAL A 192 -12.92 -9.33 -2.47
N SER A 193 -13.36 -10.55 -2.76
CA SER A 193 -14.77 -10.87 -3.02
C SER A 193 -15.32 -11.77 -1.93
N ASN A 194 -16.56 -11.51 -1.51
CA ASN A 194 -17.32 -12.32 -0.57
C ASN A 194 -16.61 -12.58 0.77
N SER A 195 -15.79 -11.63 1.21
CA SER A 195 -15.07 -11.70 2.48
C SER A 195 -14.87 -10.31 3.06
N THR A 196 -14.86 -10.22 4.37
CA THR A 196 -14.44 -9.03 5.14
C THR A 196 -13.08 -9.23 5.81
N ASN A 197 -12.32 -10.16 5.29
CA ASN A 197 -10.99 -10.52 5.77
C ASN A 197 -10.03 -10.66 4.57
N TRP A 198 -8.85 -10.10 4.72
CA TRP A 198 -7.77 -10.26 3.77
C TRP A 198 -6.50 -10.69 4.48
N LYS A 199 -5.79 -11.63 3.87
CA LYS A 199 -4.52 -12.15 4.37
C LYS A 199 -3.46 -12.08 3.29
N THR A 200 -2.27 -11.75 3.69
CA THR A 200 -1.11 -11.78 2.79
C THR A 200 0.14 -12.22 3.53
N ASN A 201 1.13 -12.69 2.78
CA ASN A 201 2.40 -13.07 3.37
C ASN A 201 3.10 -11.85 3.98
N LYS A 202 3.63 -12.01 5.18
CA LYS A 202 4.36 -10.96 5.91
C LYS A 202 5.53 -10.38 5.11
N ARG A 203 6.11 -11.15 4.18
CA ARG A 203 7.21 -10.70 3.31
C ARG A 203 6.80 -9.59 2.34
N ASN A 204 5.51 -9.36 2.13
CA ASN A 204 5.00 -8.26 1.33
C ASN A 204 5.10 -6.90 2.04
N PHE A 205 5.48 -6.91 3.31
CA PHE A 205 5.69 -5.72 4.13
C PHE A 205 7.13 -5.71 4.66
N LYS A 206 7.79 -4.57 4.53
CA LYS A 206 9.11 -4.37 5.12
C LYS A 206 8.96 -4.18 6.63
N PRO A 207 9.82 -4.77 7.46
CA PRO A 207 9.82 -4.50 8.89
C PRO A 207 10.28 -3.04 9.16
N PHE A 208 9.84 -2.49 10.28
CA PHE A 208 10.24 -1.16 10.78
C PHE A 208 9.76 0.03 9.95
N ILE A 209 8.91 -0.21 8.97
CA ILE A 209 8.32 0.79 8.07
C ILE A 209 6.83 0.89 8.35
N CYS A 210 6.31 2.12 8.46
CA CYS A 210 4.89 2.38 8.57
C CYS A 210 4.22 2.26 7.20
N TYR A 211 3.15 1.45 7.15
CA TYR A 211 2.30 1.32 5.97
C TYR A 211 0.95 1.96 6.20
N ASN A 212 0.44 2.64 5.18
CA ASN A 212 -0.97 2.99 5.07
C ASN A 212 -1.70 1.82 4.43
N ILE A 213 -2.77 1.36 5.06
CA ILE A 213 -3.64 0.29 4.57
C ILE A 213 -5.04 0.86 4.48
N SER A 214 -5.65 0.78 3.31
CA SER A 214 -6.99 1.28 3.04
C SER A 214 -7.87 0.18 2.50
N VAL A 215 -9.11 0.12 2.98
CA VAL A 215 -10.13 -0.80 2.49
C VAL A 215 -11.22 0.01 1.81
N TYR A 216 -11.40 -0.21 0.52
CA TYR A 216 -12.39 0.45 -0.32
C TYR A 216 -13.56 -0.49 -0.58
N PRO A 217 -14.79 -0.17 -0.15
CA PRO A 217 -15.97 -0.93 -0.56
C PRO A 217 -16.34 -0.60 -2.01
N LEU A 218 -16.76 -1.62 -2.76
CA LEU A 218 -17.27 -1.48 -4.12
C LEU A 218 -18.76 -1.79 -4.14
N TYR A 219 -19.53 -0.91 -4.73
CA TYR A 219 -20.98 -1.15 -4.91
C TYR A 219 -21.42 -0.69 -6.29
N GLY A 220 -22.06 -1.61 -7.02
CA GLY A 220 -22.33 -1.40 -8.43
C GLY A 220 -21.01 -1.14 -9.20
N ASN A 221 -20.94 -0.03 -9.92
CA ASN A 221 -19.74 0.44 -10.60
C ASN A 221 -18.97 1.54 -9.81
N LYS A 222 -19.34 1.78 -8.55
CA LYS A 222 -18.80 2.85 -7.71
C LYS A 222 -17.83 2.31 -6.67
N VAL A 223 -16.84 3.13 -6.36
CA VAL A 223 -15.92 2.93 -5.24
C VAL A 223 -16.32 3.88 -4.12
N ALA A 224 -16.69 3.33 -2.96
CA ALA A 224 -17.05 4.12 -1.80
C ALA A 224 -15.82 4.65 -1.06
N ALA A 225 -16.07 5.54 -0.08
CA ALA A 225 -15.01 6.09 0.77
C ALA A 225 -14.24 4.97 1.48
N PRO A 226 -12.91 5.02 1.49
CA PRO A 226 -12.09 4.04 2.18
C PRO A 226 -12.09 4.26 3.69
N TYR A 227 -11.79 3.20 4.41
CA TYR A 227 -11.33 3.29 5.79
C TYR A 227 -9.83 3.01 5.80
N SER A 228 -9.04 3.93 6.33
CA SER A 228 -7.58 3.85 6.30
C SER A 228 -7.01 3.72 7.70
N ILE A 229 -6.01 2.87 7.85
CA ILE A 229 -5.25 2.67 9.08
C ILE A 229 -3.76 2.68 8.77
N GLN A 230 -2.96 2.89 9.80
CA GLN A 230 -1.51 2.73 9.75
C GLN A 230 -1.09 1.47 10.49
N SER A 231 -0.03 0.82 10.02
CA SER A 231 0.47 -0.42 10.62
C SER A 231 1.97 -0.58 10.44
N TYR A 232 2.60 -1.16 11.45
CA TYR A 232 3.95 -1.73 11.39
C TYR A 232 3.83 -3.25 11.56
N VAL A 233 4.42 -4.02 10.66
CA VAL A 233 4.44 -5.49 10.80
C VAL A 233 5.42 -5.96 11.86
N GLN A 234 6.43 -5.15 12.13
CA GLN A 234 7.43 -5.34 13.20
C GLN A 234 8.02 -4.00 13.57
N GLU A 235 8.14 -3.73 14.85
CA GLU A 235 8.78 -2.54 15.37
C GLU A 235 10.22 -2.82 15.83
N LYS A 236 11.05 -1.80 15.84
CA LYS A 236 12.33 -1.74 16.56
C LYS A 236 12.44 -0.41 17.28
N LYS A 237 13.36 -0.29 18.22
CA LYS A 237 13.59 0.96 18.95
C LYS A 237 13.77 2.13 17.98
N PRO A 238 13.31 3.33 18.35
CA PRO A 238 13.57 4.54 17.56
C PRO A 238 15.07 4.70 17.27
N SER A 239 15.40 5.22 16.11
CA SER A 239 16.79 5.43 15.70
C SER A 239 17.44 6.61 16.42
N GLU A 240 16.63 7.52 16.96
CA GLU A 240 17.07 8.69 17.73
C GLU A 240 16.03 9.03 18.79
N GLY A 241 16.45 9.76 19.83
CA GLY A 241 15.56 10.33 20.83
C GLY A 241 15.29 11.81 20.59
N PRO A 242 14.25 12.38 21.23
CA PRO A 242 13.96 13.79 21.15
C PRO A 242 15.09 14.65 21.73
N VAL A 243 15.33 15.80 21.13
CA VAL A 243 16.24 16.80 21.69
C VAL A 243 15.48 17.59 22.76
N ALA A 244 15.99 17.57 24.00
CA ALA A 244 15.43 18.35 25.08
C ALA A 244 15.75 19.83 24.91
N ASP A 245 14.76 20.68 25.15
CA ASP A 245 14.92 22.12 25.27
C ASP A 245 14.25 22.59 26.59
N THR A 246 14.68 23.73 27.15
CA THR A 246 14.16 24.24 28.38
C THR A 246 13.72 25.68 28.24
N ASP A 247 12.62 26.03 28.90
CA ASP A 247 12.31 27.44 29.18
C ASP A 247 13.28 27.99 30.25
N ILE A 248 13.16 29.27 30.53
CA ILE A 248 13.93 29.93 31.59
C ILE A 248 13.59 29.23 32.92
N PRO A 249 14.59 28.63 33.61
CA PRO A 249 14.33 27.96 34.86
C PRO A 249 13.86 28.92 35.96
N GLY A 250 12.93 28.47 36.78
CA GLY A 250 12.58 29.11 38.02
C GLY A 250 13.46 28.62 39.20
N LYS A 251 13.06 28.96 40.39
CA LYS A 251 13.74 28.49 41.61
C LYS A 251 13.59 26.98 41.83
N ASN A 252 12.39 26.47 41.68
CA ASN A 252 12.06 25.08 41.96
C ASN A 252 11.33 24.38 40.79
N GLU A 253 11.37 24.96 39.61
CA GLU A 253 10.66 24.45 38.45
C GLU A 253 11.33 24.83 37.14
N VAL A 254 11.03 24.06 36.09
CA VAL A 254 11.39 24.35 34.72
C VAL A 254 10.45 23.62 33.79
N THR A 255 10.12 24.21 32.68
CA THR A 255 9.37 23.51 31.59
C THR A 255 10.35 22.95 30.58
N ILE A 256 10.28 21.66 30.37
CA ILE A 256 11.03 20.93 29.36
C ILE A 256 10.16 20.80 28.13
N LYS A 257 10.73 21.04 26.95
CA LYS A 257 10.09 20.97 25.66
C LYS A 257 10.87 20.07 24.70
N TRP A 258 10.18 19.44 23.79
CA TRP A 258 10.79 18.65 22.72
C TRP A 258 9.88 18.63 21.51
N LYS A 259 10.43 18.18 20.38
CA LYS A 259 9.68 17.95 19.15
C LYS A 259 9.52 16.46 18.89
N GLU A 260 8.51 16.11 18.14
CA GLU A 260 8.35 14.75 17.63
C GLU A 260 9.58 14.33 16.82
N ILE A 261 9.93 13.07 16.93
CA ILE A 261 10.97 12.45 16.12
C ILE A 261 10.50 12.39 14.66
N ALA A 262 11.40 12.61 13.73
CA ALA A 262 11.12 12.43 12.28
C ALA A 262 10.52 11.05 12.01
N LYS A 263 9.53 10.99 11.13
CA LYS A 263 8.77 9.76 10.86
C LYS A 263 9.63 8.59 10.46
N ASP A 264 10.68 8.81 9.66
CA ASP A 264 11.64 7.80 9.22
C ASP A 264 12.55 7.25 10.33
N LYS A 265 12.55 7.89 11.50
CA LYS A 265 13.35 7.51 12.66
C LYS A 265 12.57 6.79 13.75
N ARG A 266 11.26 6.74 13.66
CA ARG A 266 10.38 6.17 14.70
C ARG A 266 10.46 4.66 14.80
N ASN A 267 10.54 3.96 13.67
CA ASN A 267 10.61 2.49 13.55
C ASN A 267 9.46 1.74 14.24
N GLY A 268 8.42 2.44 14.60
CA GLY A 268 7.23 1.97 15.31
C GLY A 268 6.37 3.15 15.76
N PHE A 269 5.21 2.86 16.34
CA PHE A 269 4.35 3.89 16.93
C PHE A 269 4.91 4.35 18.25
N ILE A 270 5.24 5.65 18.35
CA ILE A 270 5.67 6.23 19.64
C ILE A 270 4.50 6.15 20.61
N ARG A 271 4.71 5.47 21.73
CA ARG A 271 3.71 5.21 22.77
C ARG A 271 3.76 6.26 23.88
N ASN A 272 4.97 6.62 24.27
CA ASN A 272 5.20 7.57 25.34
C ASN A 272 6.59 8.21 25.23
N TYR A 273 6.77 9.26 26.03
CA TYR A 273 8.06 9.89 26.29
C TYR A 273 8.36 9.78 27.78
N THR A 274 9.63 9.56 28.12
CA THR A 274 10.12 9.60 29.50
C THR A 274 11.16 10.69 29.64
N ILE A 275 10.93 11.61 30.55
CA ILE A 275 11.84 12.70 30.88
C ILE A 275 12.71 12.25 32.06
N PHE A 276 14.01 12.13 31.83
CA PHE A 276 14.98 11.82 32.88
C PHE A 276 15.66 13.11 33.28
N TYR A 277 15.73 13.35 34.58
CA TYR A 277 16.41 14.53 35.14
C TYR A 277 17.18 14.17 36.39
N LYS A 278 18.39 14.72 36.52
CA LYS A 278 19.30 14.40 37.59
C LYS A 278 19.97 15.67 38.08
N PRO A 279 19.89 15.99 39.40
CA PRO A 279 20.71 17.03 40.03
C PRO A 279 22.17 16.60 40.03
N GLU A 280 23.10 17.58 40.03
CA GLU A 280 24.54 17.35 40.00
C GLU A 280 25.00 16.35 41.07
N ASP A 281 24.49 16.49 42.30
CA ASP A 281 24.86 15.67 43.45
C ASP A 281 23.71 14.77 43.95
N GLY A 282 22.86 14.29 43.03
CA GLY A 282 21.68 13.52 43.43
C GLY A 282 21.38 12.33 42.54
N LYS A 283 20.27 11.68 42.82
CA LYS A 283 19.75 10.55 42.06
C LYS A 283 18.95 11.03 40.85
N GLU A 284 18.98 10.23 39.78
CA GLU A 284 18.15 10.43 38.64
C GLU A 284 16.67 10.16 38.97
N LEU A 285 15.82 11.06 38.51
CA LEU A 285 14.38 10.96 38.59
C LEU A 285 13.82 10.90 37.17
N ASN A 286 12.61 10.40 37.02
CA ASN A 286 11.93 10.34 35.70
C ASN A 286 10.44 10.56 35.83
N GLU A 287 9.86 11.03 34.72
CA GLU A 287 8.42 11.19 34.53
C GLU A 287 8.06 10.67 33.12
N THR A 288 6.99 9.90 33.02
CA THR A 288 6.50 9.37 31.74
C THR A 288 5.20 10.04 31.36
N VAL A 289 5.11 10.47 30.12
CA VAL A 289 3.93 11.13 29.53
C VAL A 289 3.51 10.45 28.24
N ASN A 290 2.26 10.64 27.83
CA ASN A 290 1.73 10.10 26.58
C ASN A 290 2.43 10.71 25.35
N SER A 291 2.31 10.04 24.23
CA SER A 291 2.93 10.44 22.95
C SER A 291 2.43 11.76 22.36
N ASP A 292 1.28 12.24 22.79
CA ASP A 292 0.70 13.54 22.39
C ASP A 292 1.25 14.72 23.21
N VAL A 293 1.99 14.45 24.26
CA VAL A 293 2.59 15.47 25.14
C VAL A 293 3.99 15.80 24.63
N LEU A 294 4.25 17.07 24.36
CA LEU A 294 5.53 17.59 23.85
C LEU A 294 6.19 18.61 24.79
N GLN A 295 5.66 18.77 25.97
CA GLN A 295 6.24 19.58 27.03
C GLN A 295 5.81 19.07 28.39
N TYR A 296 6.67 19.27 29.41
CA TYR A 296 6.38 18.89 30.78
C TYR A 296 7.03 19.84 31.77
N ARG A 297 6.28 20.25 32.78
CA ARG A 297 6.77 21.12 33.84
C ARG A 297 7.29 20.30 35.00
N LEU A 298 8.61 20.31 35.17
CA LEU A 298 9.26 19.72 36.34
C LEU A 298 9.07 20.66 37.54
N LYS A 299 8.62 20.10 38.66
CA LYS A 299 8.37 20.81 39.90
C LYS A 299 9.20 20.23 41.03
N SER A 300 9.22 20.93 42.19
CA SER A 300 9.92 20.48 43.39
C SER A 300 11.43 20.25 43.19
N LEU A 301 12.03 21.00 42.28
CA LEU A 301 13.46 20.97 42.04
C LEU A 301 14.20 21.67 43.16
N GLN A 302 15.44 21.29 43.40
CA GLN A 302 16.33 21.99 44.33
C GLN A 302 16.74 23.35 43.76
N ALA A 303 16.72 24.39 44.58
CA ALA A 303 17.13 25.71 44.17
C ALA A 303 18.65 25.78 43.96
N ASN A 304 19.12 26.71 43.14
CA ASN A 304 20.54 26.94 42.84
C ASN A 304 21.31 25.67 42.49
N THR A 305 20.68 24.76 41.79
CA THR A 305 21.22 23.43 41.47
C THR A 305 21.26 23.22 39.98
N GLN A 306 22.37 22.65 39.50
CA GLN A 306 22.50 22.24 38.11
C GLN A 306 21.87 20.86 37.90
N TYR A 307 21.06 20.77 36.86
CA TYR A 307 20.39 19.54 36.43
C TYR A 307 20.82 19.16 35.03
N THR A 308 20.88 17.87 34.77
CA THR A 308 20.96 17.30 33.43
C THR A 308 19.64 16.65 33.11
N VAL A 309 19.05 16.96 31.94
CA VAL A 309 17.79 16.41 31.48
C VAL A 309 17.96 15.81 30.09
N TYR A 310 17.32 14.68 29.85
CA TYR A 310 17.21 14.07 28.53
C TYR A 310 15.88 13.33 28.41
N ILE A 311 15.47 13.05 27.15
CA ILE A 311 14.16 12.50 26.85
C ILE A 311 14.34 11.21 26.07
N MET A 312 13.57 10.20 26.46
CA MET A 312 13.47 8.93 25.75
C MET A 312 12.13 8.83 25.04
N ALA A 313 12.14 8.57 23.76
CA ALA A 313 10.96 8.15 23.01
C ALA A 313 10.89 6.64 22.97
N SER A 314 9.72 6.08 23.26
CA SER A 314 9.52 4.63 23.34
C SER A 314 8.38 4.19 22.43
N ASN A 315 8.62 3.12 21.70
CA ASN A 315 7.61 2.33 21.02
C ASN A 315 7.52 0.94 21.67
N GLU A 316 6.81 0.01 21.06
CA GLU A 316 6.62 -1.34 21.61
C GLU A 316 7.93 -2.14 21.75
N ALA A 317 8.91 -1.87 20.90
CA ALA A 317 10.22 -2.55 20.92
C ALA A 317 11.19 -1.97 21.95
N GLY A 318 10.91 -0.79 22.51
CA GLY A 318 11.74 -0.14 23.52
C GLY A 318 11.95 1.34 23.27
N GLY A 319 12.87 1.94 23.99
CA GLY A 319 13.13 3.37 23.99
C GLY A 319 14.54 3.75 23.56
N THR A 320 14.66 4.98 23.03
CA THR A 320 15.92 5.60 22.66
C THR A 320 15.96 7.01 23.20
N THR A 321 17.05 7.35 23.87
CA THR A 321 17.27 8.66 24.50
C THR A 321 17.90 9.64 23.52
N GLY A 322 17.48 10.90 23.61
CA GLY A 322 18.10 12.02 22.91
C GLY A 322 19.30 12.60 23.66
N GLU A 323 19.91 13.62 23.06
CA GLU A 323 21.02 14.34 23.64
C GLU A 323 20.62 15.02 24.95
N PRO A 324 21.45 14.93 26.01
CA PRO A 324 21.19 15.59 27.28
C PRO A 324 21.37 17.11 27.15
N LYS A 325 20.62 17.84 27.98
CA LYS A 325 20.75 19.29 28.15
C LYS A 325 20.90 19.60 29.63
N THR A 326 21.70 20.61 29.95
CA THR A 326 21.90 21.12 31.32
C THR A 326 21.16 22.43 31.53
N PHE A 327 20.66 22.63 32.71
CA PHE A 327 20.09 23.90 33.17
C PHE A 327 20.39 24.08 34.65
N LYS A 328 20.32 25.31 35.11
CA LYS A 328 20.51 25.64 36.53
C LYS A 328 19.30 26.38 37.07
N THR A 329 18.72 25.90 38.16
CA THR A 329 17.62 26.57 38.86
C THR A 329 18.12 27.86 39.55
N LEU A 330 17.19 28.79 39.72
CA LEU A 330 17.49 30.06 40.36
C LEU A 330 17.79 29.88 41.85
N LYS A 331 18.57 30.80 42.39
CA LYS A 331 18.89 30.85 43.84
C LYS A 331 17.75 31.48 44.64
N PHE A 332 17.10 32.50 44.05
CA PHE A 332 16.07 33.30 44.71
C PHE A 332 14.80 33.37 43.86
#